data_5d7af1c83594e697455589417a050ed9
#
_entry.id   5d7af1c83594e697455589417a050ed9
#
_cell.length_a   1.000
_cell.length_b   1.000
_cell.length_c   1.000
_cell.angle_alpha   90.00
_cell.angle_beta   90.00
_cell.angle_gamma   90.00
#
_symmetry.space_group_name_H-M   'P 1'
#
loop_
_entity.id
_entity.type
_entity.pdbx_description
1 polymer ?
#
loop_
_entity_poly.entity_id
_entity_poly.type
_entity_poly.pdbx_seq_one_letter_code
_entity_poly.pdbx_strand_id
1 'polypeptide(L)'
;MNRKLFKQWKKDFDEVIELLDVEKFKTFYRMYQDNVYGGRPIPKSDEVIMASMCKIALEITTISESTKKKATEWLEANNYKKGIWR
;
A
#
# COMPACT_ATOMS: atom_id res chain seq x y z
N MET A 1 -1.70 1.61 20.21
CA MET A 1 -1.67 2.82 19.34
C MET A 1 -2.75 3.79 19.79
N ASN A 2 -2.43 5.08 19.94
CA ASN A 2 -3.43 6.06 20.36
C ASN A 2 -4.25 6.56 19.15
N ARG A 3 -5.36 7.25 19.43
CA ARG A 3 -6.28 7.71 18.37
C ARG A 3 -5.65 8.71 17.40
N LYS A 4 -4.79 9.61 17.88
CA LYS A 4 -4.12 10.59 17.02
C LYS A 4 -3.18 9.91 16.05
N LEU A 5 -2.41 8.95 16.54
CA LEU A 5 -1.48 8.19 15.69
C LEU A 5 -2.25 7.36 14.67
N PHE A 6 -3.35 6.72 15.07
CA PHE A 6 -4.18 5.94 14.15
C PHE A 6 -4.78 6.80 13.04
N LYS A 7 -5.33 7.96 13.37
CA LYS A 7 -5.90 8.87 12.38
C LYS A 7 -4.84 9.35 11.39
N GLN A 8 -3.67 9.73 11.90
CA GLN A 8 -2.57 10.17 11.04
C GLN A 8 -2.08 9.03 10.15
N TRP A 9 -1.93 7.84 10.72
CA TRP A 9 -1.53 6.66 9.98
C TRP A 9 -2.50 6.37 8.82
N LYS A 10 -3.80 6.38 9.11
CA LYS A 10 -4.81 6.10 8.10
C LYS A 10 -4.81 7.11 6.96
N LYS A 11 -4.67 8.39 7.31
CA LYS A 11 -4.60 9.46 6.31
C LYS A 11 -3.38 9.29 5.42
N ASP A 12 -2.21 9.08 6.02
CA ASP A 12 -0.96 8.90 5.29
C ASP A 12 -1.00 7.64 4.44
N PHE A 13 -1.57 6.57 4.97
CA PHE A 13 -1.72 5.30 4.25
C PHE A 13 -2.58 5.47 2.99
N ASP A 14 -3.75 6.11 3.13
CA ASP A 14 -4.64 6.33 1.99
C ASP A 14 -3.96 7.18 0.90
N GLU A 15 -3.22 8.22 1.29
CA GLU A 15 -2.48 9.06 0.35
C GLU A 15 -1.42 8.28 -0.41
N VAL A 16 -0.65 7.44 0.31
CA VAL A 16 0.40 6.63 -0.30
C VAL A 16 -0.18 5.62 -1.28
N ILE A 17 -1.27 4.96 -0.90
CA ILE A 17 -1.93 3.99 -1.78
C ILE A 17 -2.52 4.68 -3.01
N GLU A 18 -3.11 5.87 -2.84
CA GLU A 18 -3.68 6.64 -3.96
C GLU A 18 -2.62 7.01 -5.00
N LEU A 19 -1.38 7.25 -4.55
CA LEU A 19 -0.27 7.61 -5.45
C LEU A 19 0.42 6.39 -6.07
N LEU A 20 0.28 5.22 -5.48
CA LEU A 20 0.98 3.99 -5.88
C LEU A 20 2.49 4.21 -6.02
N ASP A 21 3.07 4.98 -5.09
CA ASP A 21 4.48 5.36 -5.11
C ASP A 21 5.26 4.52 -4.10
N VAL A 22 6.11 3.61 -4.60
CA VAL A 22 6.89 2.69 -3.77
C VAL A 22 7.80 3.43 -2.79
N GLU A 23 8.47 4.48 -3.24
CA GLU A 23 9.39 5.23 -2.38
C GLU A 23 8.66 5.92 -1.23
N LYS A 24 7.49 6.49 -1.52
CA LYS A 24 6.64 7.09 -0.48
C LYS A 24 6.12 6.03 0.49
N PHE A 25 5.79 4.85 0.00
CA PHE A 25 5.38 3.75 0.85
C PHE A 25 6.51 3.34 1.81
N LYS A 26 7.74 3.26 1.31
CA LYS A 26 8.90 2.93 2.15
C LYS A 26 9.09 3.97 3.26
N THR A 27 8.99 5.24 2.94
CA THR A 27 9.10 6.33 3.92
C THR A 27 7.98 6.23 4.96
N PHE A 28 6.76 6.06 4.50
CA PHE A 28 5.58 5.86 5.37
C PHE A 28 5.79 4.67 6.31
N TYR A 29 6.23 3.54 5.77
CA TYR A 29 6.44 2.33 6.56
C TYR A 29 7.44 2.56 7.68
N ARG A 30 8.55 3.25 7.38
CA ARG A 30 9.58 3.56 8.38
C ARG A 30 9.05 4.43 9.50
N MET A 31 8.21 5.41 9.18
CA MET A 31 7.61 6.31 10.17
C MET A 31 6.77 5.55 11.21
N TYR A 32 6.11 4.49 10.79
CA TYR A 32 5.19 3.75 11.64
C TYR A 32 5.68 2.35 12.02
N GLN A 33 6.92 2.04 11.70
CA GLN A 33 7.47 0.70 11.87
C GLN A 33 7.32 0.16 13.29
N ASP A 34 7.67 0.95 14.28
CA ASP A 34 7.64 0.51 15.68
C ASP A 34 6.22 0.51 16.28
N ASN A 35 5.38 1.43 15.84
CA ASN A 35 4.07 1.68 16.45
C ASN A 35 2.93 0.89 15.81
N VAL A 36 3.03 0.60 14.53
CA VAL A 36 1.95 -0.06 13.78
C VAL A 36 2.38 -1.45 13.33
N TYR A 37 3.59 -1.58 12.84
CA TYR A 37 4.07 -2.83 12.24
C TYR A 37 4.94 -3.66 13.18
N GLY A 38 5.05 -3.26 14.44
CA GLY A 38 5.77 -4.03 15.45
C GLY A 38 7.25 -4.21 15.17
N GLY A 39 7.87 -3.21 14.53
CA GLY A 39 9.30 -3.27 14.20
C GLY A 39 9.65 -4.20 13.05
N ARG A 40 8.68 -4.74 12.34
CA ARG A 40 8.94 -5.65 11.21
C ARG A 40 9.64 -4.93 10.07
N PRO A 41 10.66 -5.56 9.46
CA PRO A 41 11.32 -4.92 8.31
C PRO A 41 10.40 -4.88 7.10
N ILE A 42 10.56 -3.82 6.29
CA ILE A 42 9.85 -3.72 5.01
C ILE A 42 10.41 -4.76 4.03
N PRO A 43 9.60 -5.36 3.15
CA PRO A 43 10.11 -6.24 2.10
C PRO A 43 11.17 -5.53 1.25
N LYS A 44 12.21 -6.26 0.85
CA LYS A 44 13.31 -5.68 0.08
C LYS A 44 12.95 -5.44 -1.39
N SER A 45 12.05 -6.23 -1.94
CA SER A 45 11.69 -6.14 -3.35
C SER A 45 10.64 -5.05 -3.60
N ASP A 46 10.98 -4.09 -4.46
CA ASP A 46 10.03 -3.05 -4.89
C ASP A 46 8.82 -3.64 -5.60
N GLU A 47 9.02 -4.75 -6.33
CA GLU A 47 7.93 -5.44 -7.00
C GLU A 47 6.90 -5.97 -5.99
N VAL A 48 7.36 -6.57 -4.90
CA VAL A 48 6.48 -7.08 -3.85
C VAL A 48 5.73 -5.95 -3.18
N ILE A 49 6.41 -4.83 -2.91
CA ILE A 49 5.78 -3.65 -2.32
C ILE A 49 4.70 -3.11 -3.26
N MET A 50 5.01 -2.97 -4.53
CA MET A 50 4.05 -2.46 -5.53
C MET A 50 2.85 -3.40 -5.68
N ALA A 51 3.08 -4.70 -5.73
CA ALA A 51 2.00 -5.69 -5.80
C ALA A 51 1.06 -5.58 -4.60
N SER A 52 1.62 -5.42 -3.40
CA SER A 52 0.85 -5.25 -2.17
C SER A 52 0.02 -3.97 -2.21
N MET A 53 0.63 -2.85 -2.65
CA MET A 53 -0.07 -1.57 -2.77
C MET A 53 -1.22 -1.65 -3.77
N CYS A 54 -0.99 -2.27 -4.92
CA CYS A 54 -2.03 -2.43 -5.94
C CYS A 54 -3.20 -3.26 -5.43
N LYS A 55 -2.91 -4.36 -4.75
CA LYS A 55 -3.94 -5.20 -4.14
C LYS A 55 -4.77 -4.41 -3.13
N ILE A 56 -4.12 -3.67 -2.26
CA ILE A 56 -4.78 -2.84 -1.25
C ILE A 56 -5.65 -1.79 -1.91
N ALA A 57 -5.15 -1.14 -2.97
CA ALA A 57 -5.91 -0.12 -3.70
C ALA A 57 -7.23 -0.66 -4.24
N LEU A 58 -7.24 -1.93 -4.69
CA LEU A 58 -8.46 -2.54 -5.21
C LEU A 58 -9.49 -2.86 -4.11
N GLU A 59 -9.04 -2.99 -2.87
CA GLU A 59 -9.92 -3.31 -1.74
C GLU A 59 -10.48 -2.09 -1.02
N ILE A 60 -9.83 -0.94 -1.13
CA ILE A 60 -10.27 0.29 -0.46
C ILE A 60 -11.28 1.04 -1.32
N THR A 61 -12.49 1.24 -0.80
CA THR A 61 -13.57 1.88 -1.55
C THR A 61 -13.35 3.36 -1.83
N THR A 62 -12.54 4.03 -1.00
CA THR A 62 -12.28 5.47 -1.13
C THR A 62 -11.18 5.80 -2.15
N ILE A 63 -10.44 4.80 -2.64
CA ILE A 63 -9.43 5.02 -3.66
C ILE A 63 -10.10 5.34 -4.99
N SER A 64 -9.54 6.29 -5.74
CA SER A 64 -10.10 6.73 -7.03
C SER A 64 -10.13 5.60 -8.05
N GLU A 65 -11.07 5.68 -8.98
CA GLU A 65 -11.19 4.68 -10.05
C GLU A 65 -9.96 4.69 -10.97
N SER A 66 -9.35 5.87 -11.19
CA SER A 66 -8.14 5.96 -11.99
C SER A 66 -6.99 5.21 -11.36
N THR A 67 -6.84 5.28 -10.04
CA THR A 67 -5.81 4.53 -9.31
C THR A 67 -6.09 3.03 -9.33
N LYS A 68 -7.35 2.63 -9.16
CA LYS A 68 -7.75 1.22 -9.26
C LYS A 68 -7.45 0.65 -10.64
N LYS A 69 -7.68 1.42 -11.68
CA LYS A 69 -7.36 1.02 -13.04
C LYS A 69 -5.86 0.81 -13.21
N LYS A 70 -5.04 1.75 -12.72
CA LYS A 70 -3.58 1.61 -12.75
C LYS A 70 -3.11 0.38 -11.99
N ALA A 71 -3.71 0.13 -10.82
CA ALA A 71 -3.37 -1.03 -10.01
C ALA A 71 -3.68 -2.34 -10.75
N THR A 72 -4.85 -2.43 -11.37
CA THR A 72 -5.24 -3.59 -12.16
C THR A 72 -4.28 -3.81 -13.33
N GLU A 73 -3.98 -2.74 -14.08
CA GLU A 73 -3.08 -2.81 -15.22
C GLU A 73 -1.68 -3.27 -14.81
N TRP A 74 -1.17 -2.75 -13.69
CA TRP A 74 0.13 -3.14 -13.19
C TRP A 74 0.16 -4.62 -12.80
N LEU A 75 -0.85 -5.09 -12.08
CA LEU A 75 -0.95 -6.49 -11.65
C LEU A 75 -1.01 -7.43 -12.86
N GLU A 76 -1.79 -7.09 -13.86
CA GLU A 76 -1.89 -7.90 -15.08
C GLU A 76 -0.58 -7.91 -15.86
N ALA A 77 0.07 -6.75 -16.00
CA ALA A 77 1.33 -6.63 -16.74
C ALA A 77 2.46 -7.42 -16.08
N ASN A 78 2.38 -7.65 -14.77
CA ASN A 78 3.38 -8.38 -14.00
C ASN A 78 2.94 -9.79 -13.63
N ASN A 79 1.91 -10.31 -14.29
CA ASN A 79 1.41 -11.67 -14.13
C ASN A 79 0.80 -11.99 -12.76
N TYR A 80 0.29 -11.00 -12.06
CA TYR A 80 -0.47 -11.20 -10.84
C TYR A 80 -1.95 -11.34 -11.17
N LYS A 81 -2.45 -12.54 -11.11
CA LYS A 81 -3.86 -12.79 -11.41
C LYS A 81 -4.73 -12.52 -10.20
N LYS A 82 -5.97 -12.07 -10.45
CA LYS A 82 -6.94 -11.85 -9.40
C LYS A 82 -7.13 -13.14 -8.59
N GLY A 83 -6.99 -13.04 -7.29
CA GLY A 83 -7.20 -14.14 -6.37
C GLY A 83 -5.94 -14.88 -5.91
N ILE A 84 -4.81 -14.80 -6.62
CA ILE A 84 -3.60 -15.52 -6.20
C ILE A 84 -2.91 -14.90 -4.99
N TRP A 85 -3.22 -13.68 -4.69
CA TRP A 85 -2.65 -12.98 -3.54
C TRP A 85 -3.52 -13.08 -2.28
N ARG A 86 -4.46 -13.94 -2.26
CA ARG A 86 -5.31 -14.19 -1.10
C ARG A 86 -4.78 -15.31 -0.23
#